data_1ae047e6282c08b23c9d940f754a1ddd
#
_entry.id   1ae047e6282c08b23c9d940f754a1ddd
#
_cell.length_a   1.000
_cell.length_b   1.000
_cell.length_c   1.000
_cell.angle_alpha   90.00
_cell.angle_beta   90.00
_cell.angle_gamma   90.00
#
_symmetry.space_group_name_H-M   'P 1'
#
loop_
_entity.id
_entity.type
_entity.pdbx_description
1 polymer ?
#
loop_
_entity_poly.entity_id
_entity_poly.type
_entity_poly.pdbx_seq_one_letter_code
_entity_poly.pdbx_strand_id
1 'polypeptide(L)'
;RSDCRFIFLTKRIERFELCKPSDWGEGYDNVTVGVSCENQQAVDERLPILSAQPIKKRNIILQPLIEAVNIEPYLSKTDLVIVGGEYGIGARPLYYEWVLDVREQCIKANVDFEFRQCATHFIKDGKEYTLAYNQLGKQAKAAGIDYVRCMSQS
;
A
#
# COMPACT_ATOMS: atom_id res chain seq x y z
N ARG A 1 -0.78 -24.44 7.46
CA ARG A 1 0.64 -24.29 7.80
C ARG A 1 0.82 -23.05 8.66
N SER A 2 0.81 -23.24 9.96
CA SER A 2 1.03 -22.15 10.93
C SER A 2 2.48 -21.69 11.04
N ASP A 3 3.43 -22.49 10.51
CA ASP A 3 4.87 -22.21 10.45
C ASP A 3 5.27 -21.24 9.33
N CYS A 4 4.34 -20.92 8.42
CA CYS A 4 4.55 -19.99 7.31
C CYS A 4 3.69 -18.74 7.46
N ARG A 5 4.20 -17.60 6.97
CA ARG A 5 3.40 -16.38 6.76
C ARG A 5 3.00 -16.29 5.30
N PHE A 6 1.75 -15.99 5.04
CA PHE A 6 1.21 -15.84 3.70
C PHE A 6 0.79 -14.40 3.48
N ILE A 7 1.13 -13.87 2.31
CA ILE A 7 0.69 -12.54 1.88
C ILE A 7 -0.02 -12.72 0.53
N PHE A 8 -1.30 -12.37 0.49
CA PHE A 8 -2.08 -12.35 -0.74
C PHE A 8 -2.27 -10.92 -1.20
N LEU A 9 -1.96 -10.66 -2.47
CA LEU A 9 -2.21 -9.37 -3.11
C LEU A 9 -3.29 -9.55 -4.16
N THR A 10 -4.29 -8.67 -4.15
CA THR A 10 -5.38 -8.73 -5.13
C THR A 10 -5.83 -7.35 -5.57
N LYS A 11 -6.31 -7.26 -6.82
CA LYS A 11 -7.12 -6.14 -7.33
C LYS A 11 -8.62 -6.49 -7.35
N ARG A 12 -8.96 -7.72 -6.96
CA ARG A 12 -10.31 -8.29 -7.09
C ARG A 12 -10.84 -8.76 -5.74
N ILE A 13 -10.82 -7.86 -4.77
CA ILE A 13 -11.25 -8.13 -3.40
C ILE A 13 -12.73 -8.52 -3.32
N GLU A 14 -13.55 -8.12 -4.30
CA GLU A 14 -14.95 -8.48 -4.43
C GLU A 14 -15.16 -9.99 -4.53
N ARG A 15 -14.12 -10.75 -4.94
CA ARG A 15 -14.18 -12.21 -5.03
C ARG A 15 -13.77 -12.93 -3.76
N PHE A 16 -13.32 -12.20 -2.75
CA PHE A 16 -12.78 -12.80 -1.53
C PHE A 16 -13.75 -13.77 -0.88
N GLU A 17 -15.02 -13.39 -0.73
CA GLU A 17 -16.06 -14.23 -0.15
C GLU A 17 -16.24 -15.57 -0.88
N LEU A 18 -16.12 -15.55 -2.20
CA LEU A 18 -16.26 -16.75 -3.04
C LEU A 18 -15.03 -17.68 -3.00
N CYS A 19 -13.88 -17.13 -2.65
CA CYS A 19 -12.57 -17.82 -2.74
C CYS A 19 -12.00 -18.22 -1.39
N LYS A 20 -12.51 -17.66 -0.28
CA LYS A 20 -12.00 -17.97 1.06
C LYS A 20 -12.29 -19.44 1.42
N PRO A 21 -11.40 -20.13 2.15
CA PRO A 21 -11.64 -21.46 2.68
C PRO A 21 -12.87 -21.52 3.59
N SER A 22 -13.54 -22.67 3.66
CA SER A 22 -14.73 -22.86 4.52
C SER A 22 -14.43 -22.70 6.02
N ASP A 23 -13.19 -22.95 6.42
CA ASP A 23 -12.69 -22.82 7.79
C ASP A 23 -12.04 -21.46 8.09
N TRP A 24 -12.25 -20.46 7.22
CA TRP A 24 -11.63 -19.13 7.35
C TRP A 24 -12.03 -18.43 8.67
N GLY A 25 -13.28 -18.54 9.12
CA GLY A 25 -13.78 -17.86 10.33
C GLY A 25 -13.50 -16.35 10.29
N GLU A 26 -12.90 -15.83 11.35
CA GLU A 26 -12.46 -14.42 11.46
C GLU A 26 -11.08 -14.14 10.83
N GLY A 27 -10.53 -15.12 10.12
CA GLY A 27 -9.23 -15.03 9.46
C GLY A 27 -8.10 -15.71 10.20
N TYR A 28 -7.07 -16.11 9.46
CA TYR A 28 -5.89 -16.76 10.01
C TYR A 28 -4.86 -15.73 10.51
N ASP A 29 -4.20 -16.02 11.64
CA ASP A 29 -3.20 -15.11 12.25
C ASP A 29 -1.94 -14.93 11.39
N ASN A 30 -1.63 -15.91 10.56
CA ASN A 30 -0.45 -15.94 9.70
C ASN A 30 -0.73 -15.49 8.25
N VAL A 31 -1.94 -14.97 7.97
CA VAL A 31 -2.32 -14.51 6.64
C VAL A 31 -2.53 -12.99 6.64
N THR A 32 -1.91 -12.33 5.70
CA THR A 32 -2.12 -10.92 5.39
C THR A 32 -2.77 -10.81 4.02
N VAL A 33 -3.81 -10.01 3.90
CA VAL A 33 -4.45 -9.69 2.62
C VAL A 33 -4.15 -8.24 2.25
N GLY A 34 -3.52 -8.04 1.10
CA GLY A 34 -3.23 -6.74 0.53
C GLY A 34 -4.11 -6.46 -0.68
N VAL A 35 -4.59 -5.22 -0.79
CA VAL A 35 -5.37 -4.76 -1.93
C VAL A 35 -4.61 -3.66 -2.65
N SER A 36 -4.44 -3.84 -3.96
CA SER A 36 -3.79 -2.83 -4.81
C SER A 36 -4.81 -1.79 -5.26
N CYS A 37 -4.46 -0.51 -5.06
CA CYS A 37 -5.24 0.65 -5.48
C CYS A 37 -4.30 1.65 -6.16
N GLU A 38 -4.46 1.88 -7.44
CA GLU A 38 -3.60 2.77 -8.22
C GLU A 38 -4.05 4.23 -8.20
N ASN A 39 -5.33 4.50 -7.91
CA ASN A 39 -5.98 5.80 -7.95
C ASN A 39 -7.14 5.88 -6.95
N GLN A 40 -7.77 7.06 -6.82
CA GLN A 40 -8.87 7.26 -5.89
C GLN A 40 -10.09 6.38 -6.19
N GLN A 41 -10.41 6.18 -7.47
CA GLN A 41 -11.51 5.30 -7.85
C GLN A 41 -11.29 3.88 -7.33
N ALA A 42 -10.08 3.32 -7.48
CA ALA A 42 -9.76 1.99 -6.97
C ALA A 42 -9.78 1.93 -5.43
N VAL A 43 -9.39 3.01 -4.76
CA VAL A 43 -9.52 3.18 -3.30
C VAL A 43 -10.99 3.08 -2.90
N ASP A 44 -11.85 3.88 -3.51
CA ASP A 44 -13.28 3.98 -3.17
C ASP A 44 -14.06 2.69 -3.49
N GLU A 45 -13.66 1.96 -4.52
CA GLU A 45 -14.27 0.69 -4.89
C GLU A 45 -13.80 -0.49 -4.04
N ARG A 46 -12.50 -0.56 -3.71
CA ARG A 46 -11.89 -1.78 -3.14
C ARG A 46 -11.72 -1.74 -1.62
N LEU A 47 -11.35 -0.60 -1.03
CA LEU A 47 -11.06 -0.53 0.40
C LEU A 47 -12.27 -0.68 1.31
N PRO A 48 -13.50 -0.20 0.94
CA PRO A 48 -14.70 -0.54 1.71
C PRO A 48 -14.92 -2.05 1.81
N ILE A 49 -14.71 -2.78 0.70
CA ILE A 49 -14.87 -4.24 0.67
C ILE A 49 -13.82 -4.90 1.55
N LEU A 50 -12.53 -4.52 1.42
CA LEU A 50 -11.45 -5.05 2.27
C LEU A 50 -11.75 -4.82 3.76
N SER A 51 -12.22 -3.63 4.12
CA SER A 51 -12.51 -3.27 5.51
C SER A 51 -13.69 -4.04 6.12
N ALA A 52 -14.62 -4.50 5.27
CA ALA A 52 -15.79 -5.27 5.68
C ALA A 52 -15.50 -6.78 5.82
N GLN A 53 -14.41 -7.29 5.22
CA GLN A 53 -14.10 -8.72 5.27
C GLN A 53 -13.52 -9.14 6.64
N PRO A 54 -13.74 -10.39 7.07
CA PRO A 54 -13.14 -10.95 8.29
C PRO A 54 -11.68 -11.30 8.04
N ILE A 55 -10.81 -10.29 8.00
CA ILE A 55 -9.38 -10.41 7.75
C ILE A 55 -8.64 -9.78 8.93
N LYS A 56 -7.71 -10.50 9.51
CA LYS A 56 -6.96 -10.04 10.69
C LYS A 56 -5.85 -9.05 10.36
N LYS A 57 -5.19 -9.24 9.21
CA LYS A 57 -4.06 -8.39 8.76
C LYS A 57 -4.32 -7.86 7.36
N ARG A 58 -4.34 -6.54 7.23
CA ARG A 58 -4.69 -5.84 6.00
C ARG A 58 -3.58 -4.90 5.56
N ASN A 59 -3.20 -4.99 4.29
CA ASN A 59 -2.27 -4.04 3.67
C ASN A 59 -2.97 -3.28 2.54
N ILE A 60 -2.67 -2.00 2.41
CA ILE A 60 -3.03 -1.18 1.25
C ILE A 60 -1.78 -1.03 0.39
N ILE A 61 -1.90 -1.37 -0.89
CA ILE A 61 -0.79 -1.32 -1.84
C ILE A 61 -1.09 -0.27 -2.90
N LEU A 62 -0.45 0.87 -2.78
CA LEU A 62 -0.53 1.99 -3.73
C LEU A 62 0.66 1.90 -4.71
N GLN A 63 0.67 0.85 -5.51
CA GLN A 63 1.74 0.58 -6.46
C GLN A 63 1.17 -0.04 -7.74
N PRO A 64 1.22 0.71 -8.87
CA PRO A 64 1.72 2.08 -8.97
C PRO A 64 0.73 3.10 -8.40
N LEU A 65 1.22 4.11 -7.70
CA LEU A 65 0.44 5.31 -7.35
C LEU A 65 0.51 6.30 -8.52
N ILE A 66 -0.65 6.66 -9.08
CA ILE A 66 -0.73 7.47 -10.32
C ILE A 66 -1.46 8.79 -10.15
N GLU A 67 -1.98 9.06 -8.96
CA GLU A 67 -2.57 10.35 -8.56
C GLU A 67 -2.55 10.49 -7.05
N ALA A 68 -2.88 11.68 -6.55
CA ALA A 68 -3.12 11.89 -5.11
C ALA A 68 -4.35 11.10 -4.65
N VAL A 69 -4.27 10.45 -3.48
CA VAL A 69 -5.35 9.64 -2.93
C VAL A 69 -5.61 9.94 -1.46
N ASN A 70 -6.86 9.86 -1.05
CA ASN A 70 -7.27 9.88 0.35
C ASN A 70 -7.63 8.46 0.81
N ILE A 71 -6.86 7.92 1.74
CA ILE A 71 -7.06 6.60 2.35
C ILE A 71 -7.40 6.68 3.85
N GLU A 72 -7.47 7.87 4.42
CA GLU A 72 -7.72 8.09 5.85
C GLU A 72 -8.90 7.28 6.40
N PRO A 73 -10.08 7.16 5.70
CA PRO A 73 -11.22 6.43 6.22
C PRO A 73 -10.97 4.93 6.47
N TYR A 74 -9.93 4.35 5.86
CA TYR A 74 -9.65 2.92 5.90
C TYR A 74 -8.48 2.53 6.81
N LEU A 75 -7.73 3.52 7.30
CA LEU A 75 -6.48 3.28 8.03
C LEU A 75 -6.68 2.63 9.39
N SER A 76 -7.82 2.86 10.06
CA SER A 76 -8.10 2.24 11.36
C SER A 76 -8.11 0.71 11.36
N LYS A 77 -8.26 0.10 10.20
CA LYS A 77 -8.24 -1.36 9.98
C LYS A 77 -7.07 -1.84 9.14
N THR A 78 -6.07 -1.00 8.94
CA THR A 78 -4.92 -1.27 8.07
C THR A 78 -3.65 -1.44 8.91
N ASP A 79 -2.83 -2.41 8.59
CA ASP A 79 -1.55 -2.66 9.28
C ASP A 79 -0.39 -1.96 8.59
N LEU A 80 -0.37 -1.96 7.25
CA LEU A 80 0.73 -1.41 6.47
C LEU A 80 0.21 -0.81 5.17
N VAL A 81 0.73 0.36 4.83
CA VAL A 81 0.54 1.00 3.52
C VAL A 81 1.86 0.99 2.77
N ILE A 82 1.85 0.48 1.54
CA ILE A 82 3.02 0.43 0.67
C ILE A 82 2.78 1.31 -0.53
N VAL A 83 3.73 2.21 -0.79
CA VAL A 83 3.69 3.11 -1.96
C VAL A 83 4.82 2.81 -2.91
N GLY A 84 4.53 2.83 -4.19
CA GLY A 84 5.53 2.70 -5.23
C GLY A 84 5.07 3.27 -6.57
N GLY A 85 6.06 3.52 -7.44
CA GLY A 85 5.82 4.00 -8.79
C GLY A 85 5.83 2.89 -9.83
N GLU A 86 5.54 3.28 -11.07
CA GLU A 86 5.55 2.41 -12.24
C GLU A 86 6.93 2.39 -12.89
N TYR A 87 7.28 1.24 -13.47
CA TYR A 87 8.54 1.06 -14.17
C TYR A 87 8.29 0.75 -15.65
N GLY A 88 9.22 1.23 -16.48
CA GLY A 88 9.33 0.82 -17.89
C GLY A 88 8.96 1.91 -18.89
N ILE A 89 8.90 1.50 -20.16
CA ILE A 89 8.54 2.38 -21.28
C ILE A 89 7.06 2.75 -21.12
N GLY A 90 6.76 4.05 -21.13
CA GLY A 90 5.39 4.56 -20.95
C GLY A 90 4.92 4.55 -19.49
N ALA A 91 5.84 4.35 -18.53
CA ALA A 91 5.51 4.48 -17.12
C ALA A 91 4.95 5.86 -16.80
N ARG A 92 3.88 5.89 -16.03
CA ARG A 92 3.27 7.14 -15.55
C ARG A 92 4.13 7.77 -14.46
N PRO A 93 4.14 9.09 -14.36
CA PRO A 93 4.95 9.78 -13.36
C PRO A 93 4.44 9.50 -11.94
N LEU A 94 5.36 9.46 -10.99
CA LEU A 94 5.07 9.50 -9.56
C LEU A 94 5.54 10.83 -8.99
N TYR A 95 4.64 11.59 -8.40
CA TYR A 95 4.96 12.83 -7.70
C TYR A 95 5.32 12.54 -6.24
N TYR A 96 6.43 13.08 -5.78
CA TYR A 96 6.89 12.86 -4.41
C TYR A 96 5.92 13.43 -3.37
N GLU A 97 5.24 14.51 -3.71
CA GLU A 97 4.21 15.13 -2.87
C GLU A 97 3.05 14.17 -2.56
N TRP A 98 2.65 13.33 -3.52
CA TRP A 98 1.62 12.30 -3.29
C TRP A 98 2.10 11.23 -2.29
N VAL A 99 3.39 10.86 -2.38
CA VAL A 99 4.01 9.90 -1.46
C VAL A 99 4.03 10.46 -0.04
N LEU A 100 4.43 11.74 0.10
CA LEU A 100 4.47 12.43 1.39
C LEU A 100 3.07 12.61 1.99
N ASP A 101 2.06 12.92 1.17
CA ASP A 101 0.68 13.06 1.64
C ASP A 101 0.15 11.72 2.21
N VAL A 102 0.33 10.62 1.50
CA VAL A 102 -0.03 9.27 1.99
C VAL A 102 0.73 8.95 3.29
N ARG A 103 2.01 9.29 3.38
CA ARG A 103 2.79 9.12 4.60
C ARG A 103 2.19 9.87 5.78
N GLU A 104 1.81 11.13 5.60
CA GLU A 104 1.19 11.93 6.66
C GLU A 104 -0.14 11.35 7.12
N GLN A 105 -0.96 10.83 6.22
CA GLN A 105 -2.19 10.11 6.57
C GLN A 105 -1.87 8.89 7.46
N CYS A 106 -0.83 8.11 7.12
CA CYS A 106 -0.40 6.95 7.89
C CYS A 106 0.13 7.35 9.28
N ILE A 107 0.94 8.40 9.39
CA ILE A 107 1.47 8.90 10.67
C ILE A 107 0.32 9.32 11.59
N LYS A 108 -0.64 10.11 11.10
CA LYS A 108 -1.80 10.54 11.87
C LYS A 108 -2.63 9.37 12.40
N ALA A 109 -2.74 8.31 11.62
CA ALA A 109 -3.48 7.10 11.98
C ALA A 109 -2.64 6.07 12.76
N ASN A 110 -1.34 6.30 12.96
CA ASN A 110 -0.37 5.38 13.57
C ASN A 110 -0.33 4.01 12.85
N VAL A 111 -0.23 4.04 11.50
CA VAL A 111 -0.16 2.88 10.60
C VAL A 111 1.22 2.82 9.95
N ASP A 112 1.78 1.63 9.80
CA ASP A 112 3.07 1.43 9.16
C ASP A 112 3.04 1.92 7.71
N PHE A 113 4.10 2.59 7.27
CA PHE A 113 4.25 3.12 5.91
C PHE A 113 5.60 2.72 5.31
N GLU A 114 5.58 2.21 4.09
CA GLU A 114 6.78 1.84 3.32
C GLU A 114 6.78 2.54 1.96
N PHE A 115 7.81 3.32 1.67
CA PHE A 115 8.09 3.81 0.32
C PHE A 115 8.99 2.80 -0.38
N ARG A 116 8.40 1.89 -1.15
CA ARG A 116 9.10 0.73 -1.72
C ARG A 116 9.96 1.06 -2.92
N GLN A 117 9.45 1.87 -3.85
CA GLN A 117 10.19 2.27 -5.04
C GLN A 117 9.70 3.59 -5.63
N CYS A 118 10.61 4.34 -6.24
CA CYS A 118 10.27 5.46 -7.13
C CYS A 118 9.66 4.95 -8.45
N ALA A 119 9.21 5.86 -9.32
CA ALA A 119 8.85 5.55 -10.69
C ALA A 119 10.04 5.77 -11.64
N THR A 120 9.95 5.24 -12.86
CA THR A 120 10.87 5.62 -13.95
C THR A 120 10.85 7.13 -14.16
N HIS A 121 9.64 7.73 -14.16
CA HIS A 121 9.45 9.19 -14.18
C HIS A 121 9.07 9.64 -12.76
N PHE A 122 10.04 10.16 -12.03
CA PHE A 122 9.87 10.62 -10.66
C PHE A 122 9.95 12.14 -10.57
N ILE A 123 8.91 12.78 -10.05
CA ILE A 123 8.82 14.24 -9.96
C ILE A 123 8.94 14.65 -8.51
N LYS A 124 9.92 15.55 -8.24
CA LYS A 124 10.17 16.12 -6.93
C LYS A 124 10.53 17.59 -7.06
N ASP A 125 9.89 18.45 -6.27
CA ASP A 125 10.12 19.90 -6.27
C ASP A 125 10.01 20.52 -7.68
N GLY A 126 9.03 20.05 -8.48
CA GLY A 126 8.79 20.48 -9.84
C GLY A 126 9.82 19.99 -10.87
N LYS A 127 10.77 19.16 -10.47
CA LYS A 127 11.80 18.60 -11.34
C LYS A 127 11.56 17.13 -11.62
N GLU A 128 11.62 16.73 -12.88
CA GLU A 128 11.54 15.33 -13.30
C GLU A 128 12.92 14.67 -13.29
N TYR A 129 12.95 13.46 -12.74
CA TYR A 129 14.09 12.55 -12.72
C TYR A 129 13.70 11.27 -13.46
N THR A 130 14.52 10.85 -14.44
CA THR A 130 14.36 9.56 -15.11
C THR A 130 15.26 8.55 -14.42
N LEU A 131 14.67 7.53 -13.81
CA LEU A 131 15.38 6.54 -13.00
C LEU A 131 15.43 5.18 -13.69
N ALA A 132 16.60 4.56 -13.68
CA ALA A 132 16.77 3.18 -14.14
C ALA A 132 16.20 2.19 -13.11
N TYR A 133 15.82 0.99 -13.56
CA TYR A 133 15.21 -0.04 -12.72
C TYR A 133 15.97 -0.32 -11.42
N ASN A 134 17.29 -0.47 -11.49
CA ASN A 134 18.13 -0.75 -10.34
C ASN A 134 18.28 0.42 -9.34
N GLN A 135 17.77 1.60 -9.69
CA GLN A 135 17.77 2.78 -8.84
C GLN A 135 16.46 3.00 -8.09
N LEU A 136 15.33 2.48 -8.59
CA LEU A 136 14.00 2.78 -8.08
C LEU A 136 13.87 2.51 -6.58
N GLY A 137 14.23 1.31 -6.14
CA GLY A 137 14.18 0.94 -4.73
C GLY A 137 15.27 1.62 -3.89
N LYS A 138 16.46 1.82 -4.47
CA LYS A 138 17.58 2.49 -3.78
C LYS A 138 17.25 3.95 -3.47
N GLN A 139 16.66 4.67 -4.41
CA GLN A 139 16.27 6.07 -4.23
C GLN A 139 15.11 6.21 -3.23
N ALA A 140 14.13 5.32 -3.26
CA ALA A 140 13.06 5.30 -2.28
C ALA A 140 13.61 5.08 -0.86
N LYS A 141 14.51 4.12 -0.67
CA LYS A 141 15.18 3.90 0.62
C LYS A 141 16.06 5.06 1.06
N ALA A 142 16.78 5.69 0.13
CA ALA A 142 17.61 6.86 0.42
C ALA A 142 16.77 8.07 0.88
N ALA A 143 15.49 8.15 0.53
CA ALA A 143 14.59 9.18 1.03
C ALA A 143 14.37 9.11 2.55
N GLY A 144 14.51 7.92 3.16
CA GLY A 144 14.46 7.74 4.62
C GLY A 144 13.11 8.10 5.23
N ILE A 145 12.01 7.92 4.49
CA ILE A 145 10.66 8.36 4.89
C ILE A 145 9.74 7.24 5.37
N ASP A 146 10.21 6.01 5.43
CA ASP A 146 9.44 4.91 6.01
C ASP A 146 9.02 5.27 7.45
N TYR A 147 7.84 4.79 7.85
CA TYR A 147 7.32 5.01 9.18
C TYR A 147 6.87 3.70 9.81
N VAL A 148 7.34 3.45 11.01
CA VAL A 148 6.92 2.31 11.83
C VAL A 148 6.09 2.87 12.99
N ARG A 149 4.87 2.36 13.16
CA ARG A 149 3.94 2.78 14.20
C ARG A 149 4.55 2.61 15.59
N CYS A 150 4.27 3.56 16.45
CA CYS A 150 4.61 3.43 17.88
C CYS A 150 3.71 2.36 18.51
N MET A 151 4.33 1.31 19.05
CA MET A 151 3.62 0.35 19.89
C MET A 151 3.21 1.10 21.16
N SER A 152 1.91 1.22 21.42
CA SER A 152 1.42 1.69 22.73
C SER A 152 1.97 0.72 23.79
N GLN A 153 2.77 1.22 24.71
CA GLN A 153 3.08 0.47 25.92
C GLN A 153 1.75 0.31 26.67
N SER A 154 1.19 -0.89 26.58
CA SER A 154 0.05 -1.31 27.41
C SER A 154 0.52 -1.71 28.81
#